data_83ad118de7cdc74c6d97697ab5e36934
#
_entry.id   83ad118de7cdc74c6d97697ab5e36934
#
_cell.length_a   1.000
_cell.length_b   1.000
_cell.length_c   1.000
_cell.angle_alpha   90.00
_cell.angle_beta   90.00
_cell.angle_gamma   90.00
#
_symmetry.space_group_name_H-M   'P 1'
#
loop_
_entity.id
_entity.type
_entity.pdbx_description
1 polymer ?
#
loop_
_entity_poly.entity_id
_entity_poly.type
_entity_poly.pdbx_seq_one_letter_code
_entity_poly.pdbx_strand_id
1 'polypeptide(L)'
;MFSLSAQEAILEVFTEDAYPLQYEKEGKIVGSATTLVEKVLKEANVKYKIVMQPWARIYNTALVKPNVLIYSLARTKEREGLFSWLGPIQQVNYALYGFSNIKLTATDSFEILNNFRLAVGRDTAVHHYLANKQLDKLHLIDNFSQSIKMLLTNRIDLATGSDLFFSITCQKENLNCSQIKPVYPLKELEVSLYLAASKTTDIEIIKRIQVAFEKVTSQPTSEQ
;
A
#
# COMPACT_ATOMS: atom_id res chain seq x y z
N MET A 1 39.51 -12.49 24.96
CA MET A 1 38.07 -12.48 24.73
C MET A 1 37.82 -11.99 23.31
N PHE A 2 37.56 -12.90 22.38
CA PHE A 2 37.15 -12.50 21.03
C PHE A 2 35.69 -12.15 21.07
N SER A 3 35.40 -10.85 20.94
CA SER A 3 34.02 -10.40 20.70
C SER A 3 33.63 -10.90 19.30
N LEU A 4 32.78 -11.93 19.22
CA LEU A 4 32.11 -12.25 17.99
C LEU A 4 31.26 -11.03 17.62
N SER A 5 31.75 -10.24 16.66
CA SER A 5 30.92 -9.25 15.98
C SER A 5 29.79 -10.03 15.28
N ALA A 6 28.61 -10.06 15.88
CA ALA A 6 27.45 -10.58 15.20
C ALA A 6 27.30 -9.79 13.90
N GLN A 7 27.46 -10.48 12.76
CA GLN A 7 27.27 -9.88 11.45
C GLN A 7 25.85 -9.37 11.38
N GLU A 8 25.71 -8.04 11.39
CA GLU A 8 24.41 -7.37 11.43
C GLU A 8 23.58 -7.82 10.22
N ALA A 9 22.47 -8.49 10.48
CA ALA A 9 21.62 -9.04 9.42
C ALA A 9 21.10 -7.92 8.50
N ILE A 10 21.19 -8.14 7.18
CA ILE A 10 20.62 -7.22 6.19
C ILE A 10 19.11 -7.39 6.22
N LEU A 11 18.38 -6.33 6.54
CA LEU A 11 16.92 -6.31 6.50
C LEU A 11 16.43 -6.30 5.05
N GLU A 12 15.50 -7.18 4.72
CA GLU A 12 14.74 -7.06 3.48
C GLU A 12 13.56 -6.12 3.69
N VAL A 13 13.44 -5.12 2.84
CA VAL A 13 12.41 -4.09 2.92
C VAL A 13 11.52 -4.20 1.69
N PHE A 14 10.35 -4.73 1.86
CA PHE A 14 9.44 -5.03 0.76
C PHE A 14 8.49 -3.88 0.45
N THR A 15 8.20 -3.73 -0.85
CA THR A 15 7.15 -2.84 -1.36
C THR A 15 6.62 -3.33 -2.70
N GLU A 16 5.48 -2.79 -3.11
CA GLU A 16 4.91 -2.96 -4.45
C GLU A 16 5.11 -1.72 -5.32
N ASP A 17 4.84 -1.80 -6.63
CA ASP A 17 4.78 -0.62 -7.50
C ASP A 17 3.46 0.14 -7.24
N ALA A 18 3.56 1.28 -6.57
CA ALA A 18 2.44 2.19 -6.29
C ALA A 18 2.88 3.66 -6.48
N TYR A 19 3.02 4.07 -7.75
CA TYR A 19 3.34 5.44 -8.13
C TYR A 19 2.32 6.45 -7.56
N PRO A 20 2.73 7.59 -6.97
CA PRO A 20 4.08 8.14 -6.87
C PRO A 20 4.81 7.80 -5.55
N LEU A 21 4.20 7.01 -4.66
CA LEU A 21 4.77 6.71 -3.33
C LEU A 21 6.04 5.87 -3.46
N GLN A 22 5.98 4.83 -4.27
CA GLN A 22 7.12 3.96 -4.60
C GLN A 22 6.94 3.36 -6.00
N TYR A 23 8.00 3.38 -6.78
CA TYR A 23 8.00 2.86 -8.15
C TYR A 23 9.44 2.65 -8.64
N GLU A 24 9.59 1.87 -9.70
CA GLU A 24 10.89 1.70 -10.33
C GLU A 24 11.15 2.79 -11.39
N LYS A 25 12.32 3.40 -11.31
CA LYS A 25 12.83 4.34 -12.32
C LYS A 25 14.32 4.05 -12.55
N GLU A 26 14.70 3.73 -13.80
CA GLU A 26 16.09 3.48 -14.20
C GLU A 26 16.78 2.40 -13.31
N GLY A 27 16.05 1.32 -13.00
CA GLY A 27 16.55 0.22 -12.18
C GLY A 27 16.66 0.53 -10.68
N LYS A 28 16.13 1.66 -10.22
CA LYS A 28 16.09 2.06 -8.81
C LYS A 28 14.67 2.21 -8.32
N ILE A 29 14.42 1.81 -7.08
CA ILE A 29 13.14 2.04 -6.42
C ILE A 29 13.18 3.44 -5.81
N VAL A 30 12.25 4.30 -6.26
CA VAL A 30 12.17 5.72 -5.88
C VAL A 30 10.73 6.08 -5.49
N GLY A 31 10.52 7.33 -5.05
CA GLY A 31 9.21 7.88 -4.67
C GLY A 31 9.19 8.42 -3.25
N SER A 32 8.12 9.14 -2.88
CA SER A 32 8.06 9.84 -1.60
C SER A 32 8.12 8.90 -0.39
N ALA A 33 7.42 7.78 -0.44
CA ALA A 33 7.47 6.76 0.62
C ALA A 33 8.85 6.09 0.69
N THR A 34 9.46 5.74 -0.46
CA THR A 34 10.80 5.18 -0.51
C THR A 34 11.82 6.15 0.11
N THR A 35 11.75 7.43 -0.25
CA THR A 35 12.65 8.46 0.29
C THR A 35 12.53 8.58 1.82
N LEU A 36 11.29 8.57 2.36
CA LEU A 36 11.07 8.59 3.80
C LEU A 36 11.65 7.35 4.47
N VAL A 37 11.33 6.16 3.95
CA VAL A 37 11.81 4.88 4.51
C VAL A 37 13.34 4.81 4.50
N GLU A 38 13.99 5.20 3.41
CA GLU A 38 15.45 5.24 3.34
C GLU A 38 16.08 6.21 4.36
N LYS A 39 15.48 7.41 4.55
CA LYS A 39 15.94 8.35 5.58
C LYS A 39 15.84 7.74 6.97
N VAL A 40 14.73 7.08 7.28
CA VAL A 40 14.51 6.42 8.57
C VAL A 40 15.51 5.29 8.79
N LEU A 41 15.72 4.42 7.80
CA LEU A 41 16.63 3.29 7.95
C LEU A 41 18.10 3.71 8.04
N LYS A 42 18.49 4.77 7.35
CA LYS A 42 19.81 5.40 7.49
C LYS A 42 20.00 6.00 8.89
N GLU A 43 19.01 6.74 9.40
CA GLU A 43 19.03 7.30 10.76
C GLU A 43 19.08 6.21 11.83
N ALA A 44 18.36 5.09 11.62
CA ALA A 44 18.39 3.92 12.51
C ALA A 44 19.73 3.16 12.45
N ASN A 45 20.63 3.50 11.51
CA ASN A 45 21.90 2.82 11.27
C ASN A 45 21.73 1.30 11.10
N VAL A 46 20.76 0.87 10.27
CA VAL A 46 20.52 -0.53 9.91
C VAL A 46 20.90 -0.80 8.46
N LYS A 47 21.44 -1.99 8.19
CA LYS A 47 21.71 -2.44 6.82
C LYS A 47 20.43 -2.96 6.19
N TYR A 48 20.12 -2.55 4.98
CA TYR A 48 18.88 -2.94 4.31
C TYR A 48 19.03 -3.10 2.80
N LYS A 49 18.07 -3.83 2.22
CA LYS A 49 17.88 -3.94 0.78
C LYS A 49 16.38 -3.78 0.48
N ILE A 50 16.02 -2.80 -0.34
CA ILE A 50 14.64 -2.64 -0.80
C ILE A 50 14.39 -3.59 -1.97
N VAL A 51 13.24 -4.28 -1.94
CA VAL A 51 12.82 -5.26 -2.94
C VAL A 51 11.38 -4.96 -3.33
N MET A 52 11.14 -4.74 -4.63
CA MET A 52 9.81 -4.54 -5.18
C MET A 52 9.27 -5.83 -5.78
N GLN A 53 8.07 -6.24 -5.37
CA GLN A 53 7.37 -7.43 -5.87
C GLN A 53 5.85 -7.22 -5.79
N PRO A 54 5.02 -8.08 -6.42
CA PRO A 54 3.58 -8.03 -6.31
C PRO A 54 3.10 -8.08 -4.85
N TRP A 55 2.08 -7.26 -4.51
CA TRP A 55 1.59 -7.07 -3.16
C TRP A 55 1.32 -8.38 -2.40
N ALA A 56 0.52 -9.27 -2.97
CA ALA A 56 0.15 -10.53 -2.31
C ALA A 56 1.38 -11.34 -1.90
N ARG A 57 2.44 -11.34 -2.73
CA ARG A 57 3.68 -12.06 -2.43
C ARG A 57 4.44 -11.45 -1.26
N ILE A 58 4.64 -10.12 -1.27
CA ILE A 58 5.39 -9.45 -0.20
C ILE A 58 4.61 -9.50 1.13
N TYR A 59 3.29 -9.34 1.08
CA TYR A 59 2.42 -9.41 2.24
C TYR A 59 2.52 -10.79 2.91
N ASN A 60 2.32 -11.88 2.15
CA ASN A 60 2.41 -13.23 2.67
C ASN A 60 3.82 -13.58 3.17
N THR A 61 4.88 -13.07 2.51
CA THR A 61 6.26 -13.24 2.98
C THR A 61 6.48 -12.53 4.32
N ALA A 62 6.00 -11.30 4.46
CA ALA A 62 6.16 -10.52 5.68
C ALA A 62 5.40 -11.08 6.90
N LEU A 63 4.36 -11.88 6.67
CA LEU A 63 3.64 -12.57 7.75
C LEU A 63 4.47 -13.68 8.42
N VAL A 64 5.39 -14.31 7.68
CA VAL A 64 6.08 -15.53 8.15
C VAL A 64 7.60 -15.40 8.26
N LYS A 65 8.22 -14.53 7.44
CA LYS A 65 9.68 -14.39 7.40
C LYS A 65 10.16 -13.41 8.48
N PRO A 66 11.16 -13.79 9.31
CA PRO A 66 11.74 -12.88 10.29
C PRO A 66 12.60 -11.79 9.62
N ASN A 67 12.81 -10.68 10.34
CA ASN A 67 13.67 -9.58 9.92
C ASN A 67 13.30 -8.98 8.55
N VAL A 68 12.00 -8.87 8.31
CA VAL A 68 11.41 -8.27 7.11
C VAL A 68 10.69 -6.99 7.50
N LEU A 69 10.93 -5.94 6.74
CA LEU A 69 10.11 -4.74 6.75
C LEU A 69 9.20 -4.72 5.52
N ILE A 70 8.05 -4.11 5.66
CA ILE A 70 7.12 -3.84 4.56
C ILE A 70 6.62 -2.40 4.70
N TYR A 71 6.57 -1.64 3.60
CA TYR A 71 6.06 -0.28 3.66
C TYR A 71 4.92 -0.03 2.68
N SER A 72 4.21 1.06 2.93
CA SER A 72 2.89 1.35 2.35
C SER A 72 1.84 0.28 2.69
N LEU A 73 2.00 -0.36 3.86
CA LEU A 73 1.05 -1.32 4.40
C LEU A 73 -0.11 -0.58 5.09
N ALA A 74 -1.33 -0.81 4.62
CA ALA A 74 -2.53 -0.29 5.27
C ALA A 74 -2.70 -0.89 6.67
N ARG A 75 -2.76 -0.03 7.70
CA ARG A 75 -3.02 -0.44 9.08
C ARG A 75 -4.52 -0.57 9.28
N THR A 76 -4.99 -1.78 9.51
CA THR A 76 -6.39 -2.11 9.77
C THR A 76 -6.53 -2.91 11.06
N LYS A 77 -7.76 -3.03 11.57
CA LYS A 77 -8.05 -3.82 12.78
C LYS A 77 -7.62 -5.28 12.62
N GLU A 78 -7.84 -5.86 11.45
CA GLU A 78 -7.48 -7.26 11.14
C GLU A 78 -5.97 -7.46 11.10
N ARG A 79 -5.21 -6.43 10.76
CA ARG A 79 -3.75 -6.48 10.65
C ARG A 79 -3.03 -6.02 11.91
N GLU A 80 -3.74 -5.44 12.89
CA GLU A 80 -3.13 -4.82 14.08
C GLU A 80 -2.20 -5.78 14.83
N GLY A 81 -2.60 -7.03 15.02
CA GLY A 81 -1.82 -8.05 15.70
C GLY A 81 -0.78 -8.78 14.85
N LEU A 82 -0.77 -8.55 13.53
CA LEU A 82 0.06 -9.31 12.58
C LEU A 82 1.45 -8.70 12.36
N PHE A 83 1.62 -7.41 12.64
CA PHE A 83 2.85 -6.66 12.38
C PHE A 83 3.26 -5.84 13.60
N SER A 84 4.53 -5.44 13.62
CA SER A 84 5.04 -4.38 14.50
C SER A 84 5.06 -3.08 13.71
N TRP A 85 4.20 -2.14 14.09
CA TRP A 85 4.01 -0.86 13.40
C TRP A 85 5.12 0.11 13.78
N LEU A 86 5.80 0.69 12.79
CA LEU A 86 6.99 1.52 12.99
C LEU A 86 6.67 3.02 12.84
N GLY A 87 5.83 3.40 11.88
CA GLY A 87 5.39 4.77 11.71
C GLY A 87 4.51 4.98 10.48
N PRO A 88 3.65 6.03 10.47
CA PRO A 88 2.74 6.34 9.38
C PRO A 88 3.48 7.02 8.21
N ILE A 89 3.16 6.62 6.99
CA ILE A 89 3.75 7.18 5.76
C ILE A 89 2.78 8.13 5.08
N GLN A 90 1.53 7.68 4.83
CA GLN A 90 0.54 8.39 4.03
C GLN A 90 -0.88 8.00 4.44
N GLN A 91 -1.77 8.96 4.54
CA GLN A 91 -3.21 8.70 4.67
C GLN A 91 -3.83 8.50 3.29
N VAL A 92 -4.72 7.53 3.14
CA VAL A 92 -5.38 7.19 1.89
C VAL A 92 -6.87 6.97 2.12
N ASN A 93 -7.68 7.62 1.28
CA ASN A 93 -9.12 7.44 1.23
C ASN A 93 -9.45 6.60 -0.01
N TYR A 94 -10.12 5.47 0.20
CA TYR A 94 -10.49 4.59 -0.89
C TYR A 94 -11.92 4.86 -1.40
N ALA A 95 -12.09 4.67 -2.70
CA ALA A 95 -13.39 4.71 -3.36
C ALA A 95 -13.47 3.63 -4.45
N LEU A 96 -14.68 3.37 -4.90
CA LEU A 96 -14.93 2.65 -6.14
C LEU A 96 -15.00 3.66 -7.28
N TYR A 97 -14.22 3.40 -8.32
CA TYR A 97 -14.14 4.19 -9.54
C TYR A 97 -14.89 3.49 -10.67
N GLY A 98 -15.65 4.23 -11.42
CA GLY A 98 -16.42 3.75 -12.57
C GLY A 98 -16.69 4.88 -13.55
N PHE A 99 -17.37 4.57 -14.66
CA PHE A 99 -17.80 5.60 -15.60
C PHE A 99 -18.81 6.55 -14.95
N SER A 100 -18.74 7.82 -15.33
CA SER A 100 -19.56 8.92 -14.76
C SER A 100 -21.06 8.77 -14.93
N ASN A 101 -21.53 7.87 -15.79
CA ASN A 101 -22.94 7.50 -15.96
C ASN A 101 -23.45 6.49 -14.91
N ILE A 102 -22.56 5.84 -14.15
CA ILE A 102 -22.94 4.98 -13.03
C ILE A 102 -23.47 5.87 -11.90
N LYS A 103 -24.73 5.62 -11.51
CA LYS A 103 -25.43 6.39 -10.47
C LYS A 103 -25.42 5.62 -9.15
N LEU A 104 -24.30 5.71 -8.45
CA LEU A 104 -24.15 5.21 -7.07
C LEU A 104 -23.93 6.39 -6.14
N THR A 105 -24.42 6.26 -4.90
CA THR A 105 -24.25 7.25 -3.84
C THR A 105 -23.76 6.60 -2.56
N ALA A 106 -23.16 7.38 -1.68
CA ALA A 106 -22.66 6.91 -0.37
C ALA A 106 -23.76 6.36 0.56
N THR A 107 -25.04 6.58 0.22
CA THR A 107 -26.22 6.13 0.97
C THR A 107 -26.83 4.85 0.40
N ASP A 108 -26.39 4.42 -0.78
CA ASP A 108 -26.86 3.15 -1.35
C ASP A 108 -26.38 1.98 -0.48
N SER A 109 -27.24 0.96 -0.39
CA SER A 109 -26.92 -0.28 0.33
C SER A 109 -25.70 -0.95 -0.33
N PHE A 110 -24.83 -1.53 0.48
CA PHE A 110 -23.62 -2.20 0.00
C PHE A 110 -23.93 -3.36 -0.96
N GLU A 111 -25.09 -4.01 -0.79
CA GLU A 111 -25.58 -5.13 -1.59
C GLU A 111 -25.77 -4.77 -3.08
N ILE A 112 -26.05 -3.47 -3.38
CA ILE A 112 -26.19 -3.02 -4.78
C ILE A 112 -24.91 -3.27 -5.59
N LEU A 113 -23.75 -3.33 -4.92
CA LEU A 113 -22.45 -3.57 -5.57
C LEU A 113 -22.33 -4.97 -6.16
N ASN A 114 -23.14 -5.95 -5.71
CA ASN A 114 -23.20 -7.29 -6.31
C ASN A 114 -23.73 -7.28 -7.76
N ASN A 115 -24.34 -6.18 -8.21
CA ASN A 115 -24.78 -6.02 -9.59
C ASN A 115 -23.65 -5.58 -10.54
N PHE A 116 -22.46 -5.30 -10.00
CA PHE A 116 -21.32 -4.78 -10.77
C PHE A 116 -20.15 -5.78 -10.76
N ARG A 117 -19.44 -5.83 -11.89
CA ARG A 117 -18.15 -6.51 -12.00
C ARG A 117 -17.08 -5.60 -11.37
N LEU A 118 -16.62 -5.95 -10.19
CA LEU A 118 -15.73 -5.11 -9.38
C LEU A 118 -14.32 -5.71 -9.33
N ALA A 119 -13.30 -4.94 -9.73
CA ALA A 119 -11.91 -5.33 -9.57
C ALA A 119 -11.29 -4.76 -8.29
N VAL A 120 -10.52 -5.61 -7.61
CA VAL A 120 -9.80 -5.27 -6.37
C VAL A 120 -8.45 -5.97 -6.33
N GLY A 121 -7.44 -5.28 -5.79
CA GLY A 121 -6.11 -5.86 -5.59
C GLY A 121 -6.14 -7.03 -4.61
N ARG A 122 -5.54 -8.15 -5.00
CA ARG A 122 -5.44 -9.38 -4.18
C ARG A 122 -4.75 -9.08 -2.85
N ASP A 123 -5.30 -9.60 -1.74
CA ASP A 123 -4.79 -9.47 -0.36
C ASP A 123 -4.59 -8.02 0.13
N THR A 124 -5.18 -7.04 -0.56
CA THR A 124 -5.21 -5.65 -0.08
C THR A 124 -6.21 -5.48 1.08
N ALA A 125 -6.08 -4.38 1.82
CA ALA A 125 -7.07 -4.02 2.85
C ALA A 125 -8.48 -3.88 2.26
N VAL A 126 -8.58 -3.32 1.04
CA VAL A 126 -9.86 -3.16 0.34
C VAL A 126 -10.46 -4.52 -0.04
N HIS A 127 -9.64 -5.49 -0.48
CA HIS A 127 -10.12 -6.85 -0.77
C HIS A 127 -10.74 -7.48 0.47
N HIS A 128 -10.02 -7.48 1.60
CA HIS A 128 -10.53 -8.07 2.84
C HIS A 128 -11.79 -7.35 3.34
N TYR A 129 -11.84 -6.02 3.24
CA TYR A 129 -13.02 -5.25 3.60
C TYR A 129 -14.24 -5.62 2.75
N LEU A 130 -14.09 -5.67 1.42
CA LEU A 130 -15.19 -6.02 0.52
C LEU A 130 -15.66 -7.47 0.71
N ALA A 131 -14.75 -8.41 0.92
CA ALA A 131 -15.07 -9.79 1.23
C ALA A 131 -15.84 -9.93 2.56
N ASN A 132 -15.44 -9.18 3.61
CA ASN A 132 -16.15 -9.15 4.89
C ASN A 132 -17.57 -8.54 4.77
N LYS A 133 -17.83 -7.72 3.73
CA LYS A 133 -19.17 -7.23 3.40
C LYS A 133 -19.96 -8.18 2.47
N GLN A 134 -19.50 -9.43 2.33
CA GLN A 134 -20.13 -10.49 1.52
C GLN A 134 -20.21 -10.16 0.02
N LEU A 135 -19.21 -9.38 -0.48
CA LEU A 135 -19.00 -9.20 -1.91
C LEU A 135 -18.04 -10.28 -2.40
N ASP A 136 -18.57 -11.35 -2.96
CA ASP A 136 -17.85 -12.56 -3.36
C ASP A 136 -17.56 -12.63 -4.88
N LYS A 137 -18.20 -11.78 -5.69
CA LYS A 137 -17.96 -11.68 -7.15
C LYS A 137 -16.87 -10.67 -7.49
N LEU A 138 -15.72 -10.77 -6.81
CA LEU A 138 -14.61 -9.86 -6.99
C LEU A 138 -13.62 -10.38 -8.05
N HIS A 139 -13.25 -9.52 -9.00
CA HIS A 139 -12.14 -9.77 -9.91
C HIS A 139 -10.83 -9.40 -9.23
N LEU A 140 -10.08 -10.40 -8.75
CA LEU A 140 -8.80 -10.18 -8.09
C LEU A 140 -7.72 -9.87 -9.13
N ILE A 141 -7.03 -8.75 -8.93
CA ILE A 141 -5.94 -8.28 -9.78
C ILE A 141 -4.64 -8.17 -8.97
N ASP A 142 -3.51 -8.29 -9.65
CA ASP A 142 -2.18 -8.19 -9.04
C ASP A 142 -1.48 -6.86 -9.37
N ASN A 143 -2.08 -6.04 -10.25
CA ASN A 143 -1.55 -4.74 -10.68
C ASN A 143 -2.67 -3.71 -10.83
N PHE A 144 -2.53 -2.56 -10.17
CA PHE A 144 -3.55 -1.52 -10.17
C PHE A 144 -3.82 -0.92 -11.57
N SER A 145 -2.80 -0.72 -12.40
CA SER A 145 -3.00 -0.18 -13.75
C SER A 145 -3.84 -1.10 -14.64
N GLN A 146 -3.81 -2.41 -14.36
CA GLN A 146 -4.67 -3.39 -15.05
C GLN A 146 -6.15 -3.09 -14.82
N SER A 147 -6.56 -2.71 -13.60
CA SER A 147 -7.97 -2.40 -13.32
C SER A 147 -8.47 -1.21 -14.11
N ILE A 148 -7.63 -0.17 -14.30
CA ILE A 148 -7.98 0.98 -15.12
C ILE A 148 -8.19 0.58 -16.59
N LYS A 149 -7.29 -0.24 -17.14
CA LYS A 149 -7.42 -0.77 -18.52
C LYS A 149 -8.67 -1.63 -18.67
N MET A 150 -9.01 -2.43 -17.66
CA MET A 150 -10.24 -3.23 -17.66
C MET A 150 -11.51 -2.36 -17.60
N LEU A 151 -11.51 -1.26 -16.82
CA LEU A 151 -12.59 -0.26 -16.85
C LEU A 151 -12.76 0.32 -18.26
N LEU A 152 -11.68 0.86 -18.84
CA LEU A 152 -11.69 1.53 -20.14
C LEU A 152 -12.12 0.60 -21.29
N THR A 153 -11.96 -0.72 -21.12
CA THR A 153 -12.38 -1.73 -22.09
C THR A 153 -13.71 -2.42 -21.73
N ASN A 154 -14.46 -1.89 -20.74
CA ASN A 154 -15.73 -2.44 -20.26
C ASN A 154 -15.68 -3.91 -19.81
N ARG A 155 -14.51 -4.38 -19.36
CA ARG A 155 -14.35 -5.74 -18.79
C ARG A 155 -14.80 -5.82 -17.34
N ILE A 156 -14.75 -4.68 -16.63
CA ILE A 156 -15.29 -4.46 -15.29
C ILE A 156 -16.10 -3.17 -15.30
N ASP A 157 -16.95 -3.02 -14.30
CA ASP A 157 -17.79 -1.83 -14.13
C ASP A 157 -17.23 -0.89 -13.06
N LEU A 158 -16.59 -1.47 -12.04
CA LEU A 158 -15.99 -0.73 -10.92
C LEU A 158 -14.58 -1.24 -10.62
N ALA A 159 -13.69 -0.32 -10.24
CA ALA A 159 -12.36 -0.62 -9.71
C ALA A 159 -12.14 0.08 -8.38
N THR A 160 -11.47 -0.59 -7.45
CA THR A 160 -11.04 0.03 -6.20
C THR A 160 -9.82 0.93 -6.43
N GLY A 161 -9.76 2.08 -5.75
CA GLY A 161 -8.64 3.00 -5.88
C GLY A 161 -8.75 4.18 -4.93
N SER A 162 -7.83 5.12 -5.07
CA SER A 162 -7.89 6.43 -4.42
C SER A 162 -7.59 7.52 -5.45
N ASP A 163 -8.00 8.76 -5.18
CA ASP A 163 -7.75 9.90 -6.07
C ASP A 163 -6.26 10.04 -6.39
N LEU A 164 -5.41 9.85 -5.38
CA LEU A 164 -3.96 9.92 -5.53
C LEU A 164 -3.44 8.94 -6.58
N PHE A 165 -3.82 7.66 -6.46
CA PHE A 165 -3.29 6.61 -7.34
C PHE A 165 -3.96 6.62 -8.71
N PHE A 166 -5.26 6.91 -8.76
CA PHE A 166 -6.04 6.79 -9.98
C PHE A 166 -5.62 7.81 -11.04
N SER A 167 -5.67 9.11 -10.70
CA SER A 167 -5.32 10.21 -11.63
C SER A 167 -3.88 10.11 -12.11
N ILE A 168 -2.97 9.81 -11.20
CA ILE A 168 -1.54 9.72 -11.49
C ILE A 168 -1.22 8.51 -12.37
N THR A 169 -1.86 7.35 -12.13
CA THR A 169 -1.67 6.16 -12.98
C THR A 169 -2.19 6.42 -14.38
N CYS A 170 -3.33 7.10 -14.53
CA CYS A 170 -3.85 7.50 -15.84
C CYS A 170 -2.83 8.35 -16.62
N GLN A 171 -2.19 9.32 -15.97
CA GLN A 171 -1.14 10.14 -16.59
C GLN A 171 0.09 9.32 -16.96
N LYS A 172 0.61 8.52 -16.03
CA LYS A 172 1.82 7.70 -16.22
C LYS A 172 1.66 6.73 -17.42
N GLU A 173 0.49 6.12 -17.53
CA GLU A 173 0.17 5.12 -18.55
C GLU A 173 -0.41 5.74 -19.84
N ASN A 174 -0.51 7.09 -19.91
CA ASN A 174 -1.12 7.82 -21.01
C ASN A 174 -2.54 7.30 -21.38
N LEU A 175 -3.36 7.04 -20.34
CA LEU A 175 -4.72 6.56 -20.49
C LEU A 175 -5.74 7.71 -20.45
N ASN A 176 -6.74 7.69 -21.31
CA ASN A 176 -7.84 8.65 -21.25
C ASN A 176 -8.87 8.24 -20.17
N CYS A 177 -8.69 8.77 -18.97
CA CYS A 177 -9.58 8.50 -17.84
C CYS A 177 -10.61 9.61 -17.58
N SER A 178 -10.83 10.53 -18.51
CA SER A 178 -11.70 11.71 -18.32
C SER A 178 -13.14 11.39 -17.91
N GLN A 179 -13.64 10.21 -18.30
CA GLN A 179 -14.98 9.72 -17.96
C GLN A 179 -15.03 8.83 -16.71
N ILE A 180 -13.88 8.53 -16.10
CA ILE A 180 -13.81 7.71 -14.88
C ILE A 180 -13.78 8.64 -13.67
N LYS A 181 -14.62 8.34 -12.68
CA LYS A 181 -14.75 9.15 -11.44
C LYS A 181 -14.95 8.24 -10.23
N PRO A 182 -14.67 8.73 -9.01
CA PRO A 182 -15.14 8.06 -7.80
C PRO A 182 -16.67 8.10 -7.78
N VAL A 183 -17.30 6.92 -7.79
CA VAL A 183 -18.76 6.76 -7.82
C VAL A 183 -19.31 6.25 -6.49
N TYR A 184 -18.48 5.63 -5.65
CA TYR A 184 -18.88 5.13 -4.35
C TYR A 184 -17.72 5.24 -3.34
N PRO A 185 -17.79 6.12 -2.33
CA PRO A 185 -16.73 6.28 -1.33
C PRO A 185 -16.78 5.12 -0.33
N LEU A 186 -15.62 4.54 -0.02
CA LEU A 186 -15.46 3.50 1.01
C LEU A 186 -15.07 4.16 2.34
N LYS A 187 -16.00 4.92 2.93
CA LYS A 187 -15.73 5.77 4.12
C LYS A 187 -15.17 5.04 5.33
N GLU A 188 -15.49 3.75 5.50
CA GLU A 188 -14.96 2.93 6.59
C GLU A 188 -13.50 2.49 6.34
N LEU A 189 -12.94 2.81 5.16
CA LEU A 189 -11.56 2.51 4.74
C LEU A 189 -10.70 3.78 4.63
N GLU A 190 -10.89 4.74 5.52
CA GLU A 190 -9.86 5.74 5.78
C GLU A 190 -8.70 5.07 6.50
N VAL A 191 -7.65 4.77 5.79
CA VAL A 191 -6.50 4.06 6.35
C VAL A 191 -5.22 4.83 6.17
N SER A 192 -4.36 4.75 7.17
CA SER A 192 -2.98 5.22 7.03
C SER A 192 -2.11 4.05 6.56
N LEU A 193 -1.27 4.33 5.57
CA LEU A 193 -0.20 3.44 5.14
C LEU A 193 0.99 3.60 6.08
N TYR A 194 1.58 2.50 6.48
CA TYR A 194 2.66 2.44 7.46
C TYR A 194 3.91 1.77 6.92
N LEU A 195 5.05 2.10 7.53
CA LEU A 195 6.19 1.21 7.64
C LEU A 195 5.93 0.25 8.79
N ALA A 196 6.08 -1.04 8.53
CA ALA A 196 5.87 -2.09 9.52
C ALA A 196 6.95 -3.17 9.43
N ALA A 197 7.16 -3.91 10.51
CA ALA A 197 8.06 -5.05 10.57
C ALA A 197 7.26 -6.35 10.77
N SER A 198 7.78 -7.47 10.25
CA SER A 198 7.27 -8.79 10.60
C SER A 198 7.29 -8.98 12.11
N LYS A 199 6.32 -9.73 12.65
CA LYS A 199 6.13 -9.91 14.11
C LYS A 199 7.33 -10.54 14.80
N THR A 200 8.13 -11.27 14.05
CA THR A 200 9.32 -11.99 14.51
C THR A 200 10.63 -11.21 14.29
N THR A 201 10.56 -9.93 13.90
CA THR A 201 11.72 -9.06 13.83
C THR A 201 12.26 -8.75 15.22
N ASP A 202 13.58 -8.70 15.36
CA ASP A 202 14.27 -8.39 16.61
C ASP A 202 13.75 -7.07 17.22
N ILE A 203 13.42 -7.11 18.51
CA ILE A 203 12.82 -5.97 19.23
C ILE A 203 13.75 -4.75 19.28
N GLU A 204 15.07 -4.94 19.34
CA GLU A 204 16.02 -3.84 19.37
C GLU A 204 16.10 -3.15 17.99
N ILE A 205 15.97 -3.90 16.90
CA ILE A 205 15.84 -3.34 15.55
C ILE A 205 14.56 -2.52 15.44
N ILE A 206 13.43 -3.06 15.93
CA ILE A 206 12.12 -2.36 15.92
C ILE A 206 12.24 -1.03 16.66
N LYS A 207 12.76 -1.02 17.90
CA LYS A 207 12.94 0.19 18.71
C LYS A 207 13.82 1.24 18.03
N ARG A 208 14.97 0.81 17.47
CA ARG A 208 15.88 1.71 16.75
C ARG A 208 15.18 2.39 15.57
N ILE A 209 14.39 1.64 14.80
CA ILE A 209 13.67 2.19 13.65
C ILE A 209 12.53 3.11 14.11
N GLN A 210 11.79 2.79 15.17
CA GLN A 210 10.75 3.66 15.72
C GLN A 210 11.30 5.00 16.19
N VAL A 211 12.39 5.00 16.97
CA VAL A 211 13.07 6.23 17.40
C VAL A 211 13.56 7.05 16.20
N ALA A 212 14.15 6.40 15.22
CA ALA A 212 14.60 7.06 13.99
C ALA A 212 13.43 7.64 13.19
N PHE A 213 12.29 6.93 13.13
CA PHE A 213 11.10 7.41 12.46
C PHE A 213 10.58 8.70 13.09
N GLU A 214 10.43 8.72 14.39
CA GLU A 214 10.03 9.92 15.16
C GLU A 214 10.97 11.09 14.90
N LYS A 215 12.28 10.84 14.96
CA LYS A 215 13.29 11.88 14.73
C LYS A 215 13.22 12.46 13.31
N VAL A 216 13.07 11.61 12.29
CA VAL A 216 13.02 12.05 10.88
C VAL A 216 11.74 12.83 10.59
N THR A 217 10.60 12.43 11.19
CA THR A 217 9.31 13.07 10.93
C THR A 217 9.03 14.30 11.80
N SER A 218 9.72 14.47 12.93
CA SER A 218 9.62 15.65 13.77
C SER A 218 10.47 16.85 13.28
N GLN A 219 11.40 16.62 12.37
CA GLN A 219 12.17 17.71 11.78
C GLN A 219 11.29 18.46 10.76
N PRO A 220 11.16 19.79 10.85
CA PRO A 220 10.46 20.55 9.83
C PRO A 220 11.13 20.27 8.49
N THR A 221 10.32 19.92 7.48
CA THR A 221 10.77 19.80 6.09
C THR A 221 11.34 21.15 5.69
N SER A 222 12.67 21.26 5.63
CA SER A 222 13.30 22.37 4.94
C SER A 222 12.89 22.25 3.47
N GLU A 223 11.92 23.05 3.08
CA GLU A 223 11.52 23.25 1.69
C GLU A 223 12.78 23.61 0.87
N GLN A 224 13.08 22.77 -0.11
CA GLN A 224 13.93 23.14 -1.26
C GLN A 224 13.09 23.10 -2.52
#